data_bf80dc3e7b95bd2580d0060aa46edea4
#
_entry.id   bf80dc3e7b95bd2580d0060aa46edea4
#
_cell.length_a   1.000
_cell.length_b   1.000
_cell.length_c   1.000
_cell.angle_alpha   90.00
_cell.angle_beta   90.00
_cell.angle_gamma   90.00
#
_symmetry.space_group_name_H-M   'P 1'
#
loop_
_entity.id
_entity.type
_entity.pdbx_description
1 polymer ?
#
loop_
_entity_poly.entity_id
_entity_poly.type
_entity_poly.pdbx_seq_one_letter_code
_entity_poly.pdbx_strand_id
1 'polypeptide(L)'
;MALKHGPRVQLLSRNLKDATGQYPTAARAVAGLAAESMLLDGEAVAVDADGRPSFQALHHQEAHAILYYVFDLLHLDGRDLLKVTLEERRAALANLLQGSSVRFSGPLPGTPTQIEQAVRDLQLEGIVAKRRASLYEPGRRSPSWVKVKFNRRQEFVVGGYKPNASNFESLLVGYYEGRKLLFAAKVRAGLTPHLRAEILRAIAGELVARCPFANLPNSRKGHWGEGITEADMAALRWVTPRLVVEVSFVEWTRDGLLRHAEFVAVRSDKRPTEVRREG
;
A
#
# COMPACT_ATOMS: atom_id res chain seq x y z
N MET A 1 12.09 -1.53 -13.07
CA MET A 1 12.33 -1.82 -14.51
C MET A 1 13.40 -2.89 -14.64
N ALA A 2 13.38 -3.66 -15.73
CA ALA A 2 14.44 -4.62 -16.03
C ALA A 2 15.01 -4.31 -17.42
N LEU A 3 16.32 -4.10 -17.48
CA LEU A 3 17.10 -3.87 -18.71
C LEU A 3 17.89 -5.14 -19.00
N LYS A 4 17.82 -5.65 -20.22
CA LYS A 4 18.67 -6.74 -20.73
C LYS A 4 19.43 -6.29 -21.95
N HIS A 5 20.70 -6.67 -22.03
CA HIS A 5 21.54 -6.56 -23.24
C HIS A 5 22.50 -7.74 -23.29
N GLY A 6 22.29 -8.62 -24.26
CA GLY A 6 22.97 -9.92 -24.32
C GLY A 6 22.71 -10.71 -23.02
N PRO A 7 23.76 -11.24 -22.38
CA PRO A 7 23.66 -11.97 -21.13
C PRO A 7 23.50 -11.08 -19.89
N ARG A 8 23.67 -9.76 -20.03
CA ARG A 8 23.63 -8.82 -18.91
C ARG A 8 22.20 -8.41 -18.61
N VAL A 9 21.80 -8.51 -17.35
CA VAL A 9 20.51 -8.01 -16.84
C VAL A 9 20.78 -7.06 -15.70
N GLN A 10 20.05 -5.94 -15.70
CA GLN A 10 20.04 -4.97 -14.62
C GLN A 10 18.60 -4.69 -14.20
N LEU A 11 18.32 -4.85 -12.93
CA LEU A 11 17.05 -4.46 -12.32
C LEU A 11 17.20 -3.08 -11.70
N LEU A 12 16.35 -2.15 -12.11
CA LEU A 12 16.36 -0.77 -11.63
C LEU A 12 15.12 -0.47 -10.80
N SER A 13 15.33 0.09 -9.62
CA SER A 13 14.25 0.61 -8.79
C SER A 13 13.57 1.83 -9.45
N ARG A 14 12.46 2.32 -8.87
CA ARG A 14 11.78 3.54 -9.32
C ARG A 14 12.71 4.76 -9.39
N ASN A 15 13.71 4.82 -8.52
CA ASN A 15 14.69 5.91 -8.46
C ASN A 15 15.97 5.59 -9.26
N LEU A 16 15.90 4.67 -10.20
CA LEU A 16 17.01 4.21 -11.06
C LEU A 16 18.22 3.66 -10.29
N LYS A 17 18.05 3.25 -9.04
CA LYS A 17 19.09 2.56 -8.27
C LYS A 17 19.13 1.09 -8.67
N ASP A 18 20.33 0.55 -8.80
CA ASP A 18 20.52 -0.88 -9.07
C ASP A 18 19.99 -1.74 -7.90
N ALA A 19 19.09 -2.63 -8.24
CA ALA A 19 18.47 -3.60 -7.32
C ALA A 19 18.71 -5.05 -7.75
N THR A 20 19.61 -5.29 -8.72
CA THR A 20 19.87 -6.62 -9.30
C THR A 20 20.27 -7.62 -8.21
N GLY A 21 21.18 -7.23 -7.32
CA GLY A 21 21.63 -8.07 -6.21
C GLY A 21 20.55 -8.37 -5.17
N GLN A 22 19.52 -7.53 -5.06
CA GLN A 22 18.40 -7.74 -4.14
C GLN A 22 17.41 -8.79 -4.68
N TYR A 23 17.33 -8.96 -6.00
CA TYR A 23 16.34 -9.82 -6.67
C TYR A 23 16.99 -10.78 -7.67
N PRO A 24 17.93 -11.64 -7.25
CA PRO A 24 18.71 -12.49 -8.15
C PRO A 24 17.84 -13.49 -8.93
N THR A 25 16.73 -13.95 -8.35
CA THR A 25 15.78 -14.86 -9.02
C THR A 25 15.06 -14.16 -10.15
N ALA A 26 14.61 -12.93 -9.94
CA ALA A 26 13.99 -12.12 -10.99
C ALA A 26 14.98 -11.80 -12.12
N ALA A 27 16.22 -11.44 -11.77
CA ALA A 27 17.26 -11.18 -12.78
C ALA A 27 17.56 -12.41 -13.65
N ARG A 28 17.66 -13.60 -13.06
CA ARG A 28 17.81 -14.87 -13.79
C ARG A 28 16.63 -15.18 -14.71
N ALA A 29 15.40 -14.94 -14.21
CA ALA A 29 14.20 -15.13 -15.01
C ALA A 29 14.19 -14.23 -16.25
N VAL A 30 14.55 -12.96 -16.08
CA VAL A 30 14.68 -12.00 -17.19
C VAL A 30 15.82 -12.37 -18.14
N ALA A 31 16.95 -12.85 -17.63
CA ALA A 31 18.08 -13.31 -18.46
C ALA A 31 17.68 -14.45 -19.42
N GLY A 32 16.76 -15.33 -18.97
CA GLY A 32 16.28 -16.45 -19.78
C GLY A 32 15.28 -16.09 -20.89
N LEU A 33 14.83 -14.84 -20.99
CA LEU A 33 13.92 -14.42 -22.06
C LEU A 33 14.63 -14.39 -23.42
N ALA A 34 13.90 -14.80 -24.46
CA ALA A 34 14.42 -14.91 -25.83
C ALA A 34 14.43 -13.54 -26.54
N ALA A 35 15.29 -12.64 -26.09
CA ALA A 35 15.54 -11.35 -26.70
C ALA A 35 17.01 -10.96 -26.49
N GLU A 36 17.65 -10.30 -27.46
CA GLU A 36 19.01 -9.79 -27.33
C GLU A 36 19.04 -8.52 -26.48
N SER A 37 18.09 -7.63 -26.70
CA SER A 37 17.96 -6.42 -25.91
C SER A 37 16.49 -6.10 -25.59
N MET A 38 16.21 -5.71 -24.34
CA MET A 38 14.85 -5.31 -23.94
C MET A 38 14.84 -4.40 -22.73
N LEU A 39 13.78 -3.61 -22.63
CA LEU A 39 13.43 -2.82 -21.46
C LEU A 39 11.99 -3.16 -21.05
N LEU A 40 11.86 -3.73 -19.87
CA LEU A 40 10.59 -4.12 -19.27
C LEU A 40 10.21 -3.19 -18.12
N ASP A 41 8.93 -2.84 -18.02
CA ASP A 41 8.36 -2.22 -16.82
C ASP A 41 7.55 -3.24 -16.04
N GLY A 42 7.85 -3.38 -14.75
CA GLY A 42 7.30 -4.42 -13.91
C GLY A 42 7.53 -4.17 -12.43
N GLU A 43 7.12 -5.11 -11.61
CA GLU A 43 7.23 -5.05 -10.17
C GLU A 43 7.72 -6.39 -9.59
N ALA A 44 8.67 -6.31 -8.65
CA ALA A 44 9.06 -7.47 -7.85
C ALA A 44 8.02 -7.64 -6.72
N VAL A 45 7.38 -8.79 -6.68
CA VAL A 45 6.31 -9.12 -5.74
C VAL A 45 6.73 -10.31 -4.91
N ALA A 46 6.75 -10.14 -3.59
CA ALA A 46 6.87 -11.27 -2.68
C ALA A 46 5.52 -11.97 -2.54
N VAL A 47 5.53 -13.28 -2.48
CA VAL A 47 4.34 -14.07 -2.16
C VAL A 47 4.52 -14.79 -0.83
N ASP A 48 3.41 -14.95 -0.10
CA ASP A 48 3.34 -15.74 1.12
C ASP A 48 3.24 -17.26 0.81
N ALA A 49 3.06 -18.06 1.86
CA ALA A 49 2.92 -19.51 1.75
C ALA A 49 1.71 -19.94 0.90
N ASP A 50 0.67 -19.11 0.85
CA ASP A 50 -0.55 -19.37 0.08
C ASP A 50 -0.44 -18.84 -1.36
N GLY A 51 0.73 -18.28 -1.75
CA GLY A 51 0.98 -17.70 -3.07
C GLY A 51 0.35 -16.32 -3.27
N ARG A 52 -0.13 -15.67 -2.20
CA ARG A 52 -0.74 -14.33 -2.28
C ARG A 52 0.34 -13.25 -2.24
N PRO A 53 0.17 -12.15 -3.01
CA PRO A 53 1.06 -11.02 -2.94
C PRO A 53 1.12 -10.45 -1.51
N SER A 54 2.32 -10.34 -0.95
CA SER A 54 2.57 -9.78 0.38
C SER A 54 3.68 -8.76 0.33
N PHE A 55 3.31 -7.49 0.50
CA PHE A 55 4.29 -6.42 0.56
C PHE A 55 5.18 -6.53 1.82
N GLN A 56 4.65 -7.07 2.91
CA GLN A 56 5.38 -7.28 4.15
C GLN A 56 6.46 -8.35 3.97
N ALA A 57 6.15 -9.46 3.28
CA ALA A 57 7.11 -10.52 3.00
C ALA A 57 8.31 -10.02 2.17
N LEU A 58 8.09 -9.04 1.27
CA LEU A 58 9.16 -8.43 0.48
C LEU A 58 10.21 -7.72 1.35
N HIS A 59 9.79 -7.08 2.44
CA HIS A 59 10.67 -6.29 3.30
C HIS A 59 11.29 -7.08 4.46
N HIS A 60 10.66 -8.15 4.90
CA HIS A 60 11.14 -8.96 6.04
C HIS A 60 12.03 -10.14 5.64
N GLN A 61 12.36 -10.32 4.35
CA GLN A 61 13.10 -11.46 3.81
C GLN A 61 12.46 -12.84 4.14
N GLU A 62 11.18 -12.84 4.50
CA GLU A 62 10.39 -14.03 4.81
C GLU A 62 9.57 -14.50 3.60
N ALA A 63 9.88 -13.99 2.42
CA ALA A 63 9.17 -14.35 1.21
C ALA A 63 9.47 -15.80 0.83
N HIS A 64 8.44 -16.63 0.64
CA HIS A 64 8.60 -17.98 0.07
C HIS A 64 9.12 -17.90 -1.36
N ALA A 65 8.71 -16.88 -2.11
CA ALA A 65 9.27 -16.57 -3.42
C ALA A 65 9.13 -15.09 -3.74
N ILE A 66 10.09 -14.56 -4.50
CA ILE A 66 9.98 -13.25 -5.13
C ILE A 66 9.75 -13.48 -6.62
N LEU A 67 8.60 -13.04 -7.12
CA LEU A 67 8.19 -13.13 -8.51
C LEU A 67 8.35 -11.77 -9.18
N TYR A 68 8.72 -11.75 -10.45
CA TYR A 68 8.74 -10.52 -11.24
C TYR A 68 7.51 -10.49 -12.15
N TYR A 69 6.61 -9.55 -11.86
CA TYR A 69 5.41 -9.28 -12.66
C TYR A 69 5.70 -8.15 -13.63
N VAL A 70 5.57 -8.42 -14.93
CA VAL A 70 5.78 -7.44 -15.99
C VAL A 70 4.45 -7.02 -16.57
N PHE A 71 4.26 -5.73 -16.74
CA PHE A 71 3.02 -5.15 -17.25
C PHE A 71 3.21 -4.25 -18.46
N ASP A 72 4.45 -3.95 -18.87
CA ASP A 72 4.75 -3.18 -20.09
C ASP A 72 6.12 -3.54 -20.69
N LEU A 73 6.26 -3.33 -22.02
CA LEU A 73 7.47 -3.55 -22.81
C LEU A 73 7.79 -2.26 -23.55
N LEU A 74 8.96 -1.68 -23.27
CA LEU A 74 9.32 -0.35 -23.72
C LEU A 74 10.36 -0.36 -24.86
N HIS A 75 11.13 -1.46 -24.95
CA HIS A 75 12.12 -1.69 -25.99
C HIS A 75 12.25 -3.19 -26.26
N LEU A 76 12.44 -3.59 -27.49
CA LEU A 76 12.69 -4.97 -27.89
C LEU A 76 13.58 -5.00 -29.13
N ASP A 77 14.75 -5.62 -29.02
CA ASP A 77 15.71 -5.93 -30.12
C ASP A 77 15.92 -4.76 -31.09
N GLY A 78 16.33 -3.59 -30.57
CA GLY A 78 16.58 -2.38 -31.33
C GLY A 78 15.34 -1.54 -31.63
N ARG A 79 14.14 -2.03 -31.34
CA ARG A 79 12.87 -1.31 -31.58
C ARG A 79 12.42 -0.56 -30.34
N ASP A 80 12.32 0.77 -30.43
CA ASP A 80 11.67 1.62 -29.42
C ASP A 80 10.14 1.45 -29.50
N LEU A 81 9.50 1.15 -28.36
CA LEU A 81 8.07 0.93 -28.24
C LEU A 81 7.35 2.05 -27.49
N LEU A 82 8.02 3.10 -27.06
CA LEU A 82 7.40 4.20 -26.31
C LEU A 82 6.26 4.89 -27.08
N LYS A 83 6.39 4.96 -28.40
CA LYS A 83 5.39 5.55 -29.31
C LYS A 83 4.41 4.54 -29.91
N VAL A 84 4.40 3.33 -29.39
CA VAL A 84 3.46 2.26 -29.78
C VAL A 84 2.35 2.20 -28.76
N THR A 85 1.13 1.81 -29.15
CA THR A 85 -0.01 1.74 -28.25
C THR A 85 0.21 0.68 -27.14
N LEU A 86 -0.39 0.88 -25.97
CA LEU A 86 -0.32 -0.09 -24.87
C LEU A 86 -0.77 -1.49 -25.31
N GLU A 87 -1.81 -1.57 -26.14
CA GLU A 87 -2.35 -2.85 -26.64
C GLU A 87 -1.30 -3.61 -27.46
N GLU A 88 -0.62 -2.93 -28.37
CA GLU A 88 0.43 -3.53 -29.21
C GLU A 88 1.66 -3.91 -28.37
N ARG A 89 2.07 -3.04 -27.42
CA ARG A 89 3.19 -3.35 -26.51
C ARG A 89 2.89 -4.59 -25.67
N ARG A 90 1.64 -4.74 -25.17
CA ARG A 90 1.22 -5.89 -24.36
C ARG A 90 1.10 -7.15 -25.18
N ALA A 91 0.68 -7.08 -26.43
CA ALA A 91 0.69 -8.23 -27.34
C ALA A 91 2.11 -8.74 -27.59
N ALA A 92 3.06 -7.84 -27.86
CA ALA A 92 4.47 -8.19 -27.99
C ALA A 92 5.05 -8.77 -26.70
N LEU A 93 4.70 -8.18 -25.52
CA LEU A 93 5.10 -8.67 -24.22
C LEU A 93 4.56 -10.08 -23.94
N ALA A 94 3.28 -10.33 -24.23
CA ALA A 94 2.67 -11.64 -24.03
C ALA A 94 3.38 -12.72 -24.84
N ASN A 95 3.75 -12.42 -26.09
CA ASN A 95 4.53 -13.33 -26.95
C ASN A 95 5.93 -13.58 -26.38
N LEU A 96 6.63 -12.52 -25.94
CA LEU A 96 7.97 -12.63 -25.37
C LEU A 96 7.99 -13.50 -24.09
N LEU A 97 6.93 -13.45 -23.28
CA LEU A 97 6.87 -14.16 -22.02
C LEU A 97 6.34 -15.61 -22.10
N GLN A 98 5.97 -16.09 -23.29
CA GLN A 98 5.49 -17.47 -23.46
C GLN A 98 6.54 -18.48 -22.98
N GLY A 99 6.09 -19.43 -22.13
CA GLY A 99 6.97 -20.47 -21.59
C GLY A 99 8.04 -19.99 -20.60
N SER A 100 8.04 -18.71 -20.23
CA SER A 100 9.02 -18.16 -19.29
C SER A 100 8.53 -18.24 -17.83
N SER A 101 9.45 -18.07 -16.88
CA SER A 101 9.13 -17.94 -15.44
C SER A 101 8.77 -16.50 -15.03
N VAL A 102 8.92 -15.54 -15.91
CA VAL A 102 8.50 -14.15 -15.68
C VAL A 102 6.96 -14.07 -15.77
N ARG A 103 6.35 -13.40 -14.79
CA ARG A 103 4.88 -13.33 -14.72
C ARG A 103 4.35 -12.16 -15.54
N PHE A 104 3.38 -12.44 -16.40
CA PHE A 104 2.66 -11.39 -17.11
C PHE A 104 1.50 -10.84 -16.28
N SER A 105 1.54 -9.54 -15.97
CA SER A 105 0.40 -8.82 -15.41
C SER A 105 -0.56 -8.44 -16.54
N GLY A 106 -1.34 -9.41 -17.02
CA GLY A 106 -2.28 -9.28 -18.12
C GLY A 106 -3.53 -8.45 -17.77
N PRO A 107 -4.42 -8.23 -18.74
CA PRO A 107 -5.73 -7.64 -18.47
C PRO A 107 -6.56 -8.59 -17.60
N LEU A 108 -7.29 -8.03 -16.63
CA LEU A 108 -8.23 -8.80 -15.84
C LEU A 108 -9.50 -9.04 -16.66
N PRO A 109 -10.00 -10.29 -16.72
CA PRO A 109 -11.25 -10.62 -17.41
C PRO A 109 -12.46 -10.16 -16.60
N GLY A 110 -13.57 -9.86 -17.28
CA GLY A 110 -14.85 -9.55 -16.67
C GLY A 110 -15.25 -8.07 -16.74
N THR A 111 -16.42 -7.79 -16.19
CA THR A 111 -16.95 -6.42 -16.04
C THR A 111 -16.26 -5.68 -14.90
N PRO A 112 -16.31 -4.33 -14.84
CA PRO A 112 -15.74 -3.56 -13.74
C PRO A 112 -16.21 -4.05 -12.36
N THR A 113 -17.50 -4.39 -12.20
CA THR A 113 -18.06 -4.89 -10.94
C THR A 113 -17.48 -6.26 -10.55
N GLN A 114 -17.32 -7.16 -11.52
CA GLN A 114 -16.73 -8.48 -11.27
C GLN A 114 -15.24 -8.36 -10.89
N ILE A 115 -14.52 -7.48 -11.56
CA ILE A 115 -13.11 -7.20 -11.24
C ILE A 115 -13.00 -6.60 -9.85
N GLU A 116 -13.85 -5.64 -9.48
CA GLU A 116 -13.87 -5.05 -8.14
C GLU A 116 -14.12 -6.12 -7.08
N GLN A 117 -15.11 -6.98 -7.29
CA GLN A 117 -15.42 -8.06 -6.34
C GLN A 117 -14.23 -9.02 -6.18
N ALA A 118 -13.64 -9.47 -7.29
CA ALA A 118 -12.48 -10.36 -7.26
C ALA A 118 -11.28 -9.74 -6.52
N VAL A 119 -11.02 -8.44 -6.72
CA VAL A 119 -9.95 -7.72 -6.03
C VAL A 119 -10.20 -7.65 -4.51
N ARG A 120 -11.47 -7.42 -4.10
CA ARG A 120 -11.87 -7.44 -2.68
C ARG A 120 -11.73 -8.82 -2.06
N ASP A 121 -12.21 -9.88 -2.75
CA ASP A 121 -12.15 -11.26 -2.29
C ASP A 121 -10.70 -11.75 -2.12
N LEU A 122 -9.82 -11.33 -3.04
CA LEU A 122 -8.39 -11.61 -2.99
C LEU A 122 -7.63 -10.67 -2.05
N GLN A 123 -8.30 -9.70 -1.42
CA GLN A 123 -7.72 -8.72 -0.50
C GLN A 123 -6.56 -7.91 -1.12
N LEU A 124 -6.62 -7.63 -2.43
CA LEU A 124 -5.60 -6.81 -3.11
C LEU A 124 -5.81 -5.33 -2.84
N GLU A 125 -4.73 -4.55 -2.88
CA GLU A 125 -4.75 -3.09 -2.65
C GLU A 125 -5.64 -2.34 -3.67
N GLY A 126 -5.72 -2.85 -4.91
CA GLY A 126 -6.45 -2.22 -5.98
C GLY A 126 -5.97 -2.64 -7.36
N ILE A 127 -6.37 -1.87 -8.36
CA ILE A 127 -6.00 -2.08 -9.76
C ILE A 127 -5.44 -0.82 -10.38
N VAL A 128 -4.75 -0.98 -11.52
CA VAL A 128 -4.39 0.13 -12.41
C VAL A 128 -5.17 -0.04 -13.70
N ALA A 129 -6.15 0.85 -13.93
CA ALA A 129 -6.85 0.95 -15.19
C ALA A 129 -5.97 1.72 -16.19
N LYS A 130 -5.74 1.13 -17.37
CA LYS A 130 -4.85 1.68 -18.40
C LYS A 130 -5.61 1.84 -19.71
N ARG A 131 -5.52 3.01 -20.36
CA ARG A 131 -6.13 3.26 -21.67
C ARG A 131 -5.40 2.44 -22.73
N ARG A 132 -6.10 1.56 -23.46
CA ARG A 132 -5.52 0.62 -24.45
C ARG A 132 -4.72 1.32 -25.55
N ALA A 133 -5.22 2.45 -26.07
CA ALA A 133 -4.58 3.23 -27.13
C ALA A 133 -3.51 4.22 -26.60
N SER A 134 -3.15 4.17 -25.29
CA SER A 134 -2.15 5.12 -24.76
C SER A 134 -0.73 4.76 -25.17
N LEU A 135 0.07 5.80 -25.39
CA LEU A 135 1.51 5.70 -25.48
C LEU A 135 2.13 5.59 -24.10
N TYR A 136 3.41 5.25 -24.01
CA TYR A 136 4.11 5.26 -22.73
C TYR A 136 4.72 6.64 -22.46
N GLU A 137 4.45 7.21 -21.30
CA GLU A 137 4.88 8.55 -20.90
C GLU A 137 5.88 8.45 -19.71
N PRO A 138 7.20 8.32 -19.98
CA PRO A 138 8.19 8.14 -18.92
C PRO A 138 8.20 9.30 -17.92
N GLY A 139 8.21 8.99 -16.62
CA GLY A 139 8.34 9.97 -15.54
C GLY A 139 7.14 10.88 -15.34
N ARG A 140 6.05 10.74 -16.09
CA ARG A 140 4.84 11.55 -15.98
C ARG A 140 3.69 10.79 -15.31
N ARG A 141 2.88 11.53 -14.55
CA ARG A 141 1.55 11.05 -14.14
C ARG A 141 0.57 11.42 -15.26
N SER A 142 0.08 10.40 -15.96
CA SER A 142 -0.84 10.57 -17.07
C SER A 142 -2.24 10.11 -16.67
N PRO A 143 -3.32 10.77 -17.16
CA PRO A 143 -4.68 10.27 -16.99
C PRO A 143 -4.94 8.98 -17.76
N SER A 144 -3.99 8.53 -18.60
CA SER A 144 -4.05 7.26 -19.28
C SER A 144 -3.88 6.04 -18.36
N TRP A 145 -3.30 6.24 -17.16
CA TRP A 145 -3.10 5.21 -16.14
C TRP A 145 -3.72 5.67 -14.82
N VAL A 146 -4.82 5.07 -14.43
CA VAL A 146 -5.58 5.45 -13.23
C VAL A 146 -5.48 4.35 -12.19
N LYS A 147 -4.90 4.65 -11.03
CA LYS A 147 -4.89 3.74 -9.88
C LYS A 147 -6.23 3.82 -9.15
N VAL A 148 -6.94 2.71 -9.10
CA VAL A 148 -8.18 2.52 -8.31
C VAL A 148 -7.83 1.69 -7.09
N LYS A 149 -7.94 2.29 -5.90
CA LYS A 149 -7.68 1.60 -4.63
C LYS A 149 -8.99 1.12 -4.01
N PHE A 150 -8.97 -0.10 -3.46
CA PHE A 150 -10.08 -0.70 -2.73
C PHE A 150 -9.73 -0.79 -1.25
N ASN A 151 -9.67 0.37 -0.60
CA ASN A 151 -9.36 0.44 0.81
C ASN A 151 -10.47 -0.22 1.64
N ARG A 152 -10.07 -0.90 2.70
CA ARG A 152 -10.98 -1.35 3.77
C ARG A 152 -11.44 -0.13 4.55
N ARG A 153 -12.60 -0.25 5.19
CA ARG A 153 -13.12 0.74 6.12
C ARG A 153 -13.59 0.04 7.38
N GLN A 154 -13.29 0.66 8.50
CA GLN A 154 -13.71 0.17 9.80
C GLN A 154 -13.80 1.34 10.78
N GLU A 155 -14.60 1.18 11.81
CA GLU A 155 -14.66 2.12 12.92
C GLU A 155 -13.49 1.94 13.89
N PHE A 156 -13.05 3.07 14.45
CA PHE A 156 -12.00 3.14 15.47
C PHE A 156 -12.36 4.18 16.53
N VAL A 157 -11.83 3.99 17.72
CA VAL A 157 -12.01 4.90 18.85
C VAL A 157 -10.79 5.83 18.94
N VAL A 158 -11.03 7.13 19.07
CA VAL A 158 -9.99 8.12 19.30
C VAL A 158 -9.57 8.08 20.77
N GLY A 159 -8.30 7.81 21.04
CA GLY A 159 -7.73 7.80 22.41
C GLY A 159 -6.68 8.90 22.63
N GLY A 160 -6.37 9.68 21.60
CA GLY A 160 -5.41 10.78 21.71
C GLY A 160 -5.14 11.47 20.39
N TYR A 161 -4.24 12.45 20.43
CA TYR A 161 -3.79 13.18 19.26
C TYR A 161 -2.36 13.74 19.45
N LYS A 162 -1.68 14.03 18.35
CA LYS A 162 -0.43 14.79 18.36
C LYS A 162 -0.76 16.26 18.06
N PRO A 163 -0.57 17.18 19.01
CA PRO A 163 -0.84 18.60 18.77
C PRO A 163 0.15 19.21 17.77
N ASN A 164 -0.28 20.28 17.10
CA ASN A 164 0.58 21.20 16.34
C ASN A 164 0.26 22.65 16.75
N ALA A 165 0.83 23.62 16.05
CA ALA A 165 0.69 25.04 16.42
C ALA A 165 -0.77 25.57 16.40
N SER A 166 -1.63 25.03 15.53
CA SER A 166 -3.01 25.52 15.33
C SER A 166 -4.10 24.55 15.79
N ASN A 167 -3.81 23.24 15.76
CA ASN A 167 -4.76 22.19 16.12
C ASN A 167 -4.04 20.87 16.44
N PHE A 168 -4.08 19.87 15.56
CA PHE A 168 -3.34 18.63 15.70
C PHE A 168 -2.78 18.14 14.35
N GLU A 169 -1.66 17.43 14.42
CA GLU A 169 -1.01 16.78 13.26
C GLU A 169 -1.73 15.48 12.90
N SER A 170 -2.01 14.65 13.91
CA SER A 170 -2.60 13.32 13.73
C SER A 170 -3.52 12.93 14.88
N LEU A 171 -4.56 12.14 14.58
CA LEU A 171 -5.34 11.41 15.57
C LEU A 171 -4.69 10.06 15.88
N LEU A 172 -4.81 9.64 17.12
CA LEU A 172 -4.40 8.32 17.59
C LEU A 172 -5.66 7.49 17.79
N VAL A 173 -5.79 6.43 17.00
CA VAL A 173 -7.01 5.63 16.97
C VAL A 173 -6.72 4.17 17.31
N GLY A 174 -7.74 3.49 17.85
CA GLY A 174 -7.63 2.10 18.23
C GLY A 174 -8.99 1.40 18.29
N TYR A 175 -8.97 0.17 18.74
CA TYR A 175 -10.14 -0.70 18.87
C TYR A 175 -10.08 -1.45 20.20
N TYR A 176 -11.21 -1.98 20.63
CA TYR A 176 -11.26 -2.77 21.86
C TYR A 176 -11.04 -4.27 21.59
N GLU A 177 -10.17 -4.86 22.39
CA GLU A 177 -10.04 -6.30 22.54
C GLU A 177 -10.40 -6.64 23.99
N GLY A 178 -11.57 -7.26 24.20
CA GLY A 178 -12.16 -7.37 25.51
C GLY A 178 -12.40 -5.98 26.13
N ARG A 179 -11.73 -5.69 27.25
CA ARG A 179 -11.81 -4.39 27.97
C ARG A 179 -10.61 -3.47 27.67
N LYS A 180 -9.63 -3.91 26.88
CA LYS A 180 -8.42 -3.16 26.58
C LYS A 180 -8.60 -2.40 25.26
N LEU A 181 -8.31 -1.10 25.27
CA LEU A 181 -8.18 -0.32 24.06
C LEU A 181 -6.77 -0.53 23.49
N LEU A 182 -6.68 -0.99 22.25
CA LEU A 182 -5.41 -1.21 21.53
C LEU A 182 -5.23 -0.14 20.47
N PHE A 183 -4.06 0.47 20.44
CA PHE A 183 -3.66 1.42 19.40
C PHE A 183 -3.52 0.72 18.06
N ALA A 184 -4.05 1.32 16.99
CA ALA A 184 -4.01 0.79 15.64
C ALA A 184 -3.33 1.73 14.64
N ALA A 185 -3.49 3.06 14.76
CA ALA A 185 -2.89 3.98 13.79
C ALA A 185 -2.76 5.43 14.27
N LYS A 186 -1.82 6.13 13.63
CA LYS A 186 -1.76 7.59 13.55
C LYS A 186 -2.44 8.05 12.25
N VAL A 187 -3.61 8.65 12.33
CA VAL A 187 -4.38 9.12 11.18
C VAL A 187 -4.04 10.57 10.89
N ARG A 188 -3.46 10.84 9.72
CA ARG A 188 -3.04 12.17 9.26
C ARG A 188 -3.79 12.62 8.02
N ALA A 189 -4.06 11.69 7.11
CA ALA A 189 -4.75 11.93 5.84
C ALA A 189 -6.28 12.01 6.03
N GLY A 190 -6.99 12.61 5.07
CA GLY A 190 -8.45 12.76 5.09
C GLY A 190 -8.98 13.87 6.01
N LEU A 191 -8.10 14.58 6.71
CA LEU A 191 -8.45 15.61 7.69
C LEU A 191 -8.22 17.01 7.13
N THR A 192 -9.28 17.70 6.74
CA THR A 192 -9.22 19.12 6.36
C THR A 192 -9.01 20.02 7.58
N PRO A 193 -8.54 21.25 7.44
CA PRO A 193 -8.40 22.19 8.57
C PRO A 193 -9.71 22.39 9.35
N HIS A 194 -10.85 22.44 8.68
CA HIS A 194 -12.17 22.57 9.29
C HIS A 194 -12.52 21.35 10.15
N LEU A 195 -12.35 20.14 9.62
CA LEU A 195 -12.57 18.87 10.35
C LEU A 195 -11.65 18.75 11.57
N ARG A 196 -10.38 19.17 11.45
CA ARG A 196 -9.46 19.18 12.60
C ARG A 196 -9.97 20.08 13.72
N ALA A 197 -10.47 21.27 13.39
CA ALA A 197 -11.02 22.18 14.40
C ALA A 197 -12.32 21.64 15.02
N GLU A 198 -13.16 21.00 14.26
CA GLU A 198 -14.39 20.36 14.72
C GLU A 198 -14.10 19.19 15.68
N ILE A 199 -13.23 18.28 15.27
CA ILE A 199 -12.81 17.13 16.09
C ILE A 199 -12.15 17.62 17.39
N LEU A 200 -11.25 18.62 17.32
CA LEU A 200 -10.57 19.14 18.49
C LEU A 200 -11.56 19.74 19.49
N ARG A 201 -12.59 20.45 19.01
CA ARG A 201 -13.68 20.96 19.88
C ARG A 201 -14.46 19.82 20.55
N ALA A 202 -14.71 18.73 19.82
CA ALA A 202 -15.42 17.57 20.34
C ALA A 202 -14.63 16.84 21.45
N ILE A 203 -13.31 16.86 21.42
CA ILE A 203 -12.44 16.15 22.39
C ILE A 203 -11.78 17.07 23.42
N ALA A 204 -11.95 18.40 23.33
CA ALA A 204 -11.25 19.37 24.21
C ALA A 204 -11.56 19.19 25.71
N GLY A 205 -12.79 18.81 26.04
CA GLY A 205 -13.22 18.53 27.41
C GLY A 205 -12.87 17.13 27.94
N GLU A 206 -12.26 16.29 27.12
CA GLU A 206 -12.01 14.87 27.41
C GLU A 206 -10.54 14.54 27.68
N LEU A 207 -9.70 15.56 27.98
CA LEU A 207 -8.28 15.35 28.24
C LEU A 207 -8.06 14.51 29.50
N VAL A 208 -7.14 13.54 29.39
CA VAL A 208 -6.71 12.67 30.48
C VAL A 208 -5.18 12.60 30.54
N ALA A 209 -4.62 12.46 31.74
CA ALA A 209 -3.18 12.37 31.92
C ALA A 209 -2.59 11.03 31.48
N ARG A 210 -3.36 9.95 31.59
CA ARG A 210 -2.89 8.58 31.34
C ARG A 210 -3.24 8.13 29.92
N CYS A 211 -2.28 7.48 29.25
CA CYS A 211 -2.49 6.84 27.97
C CYS A 211 -3.60 5.76 28.08
N PRO A 212 -4.67 5.82 27.28
CA PRO A 212 -5.72 4.82 27.30
C PRO A 212 -5.39 3.54 26.53
N PHE A 213 -4.35 3.54 25.71
CA PHE A 213 -3.96 2.38 24.92
C PHE A 213 -3.09 1.41 25.70
N ALA A 214 -3.51 0.15 25.76
CA ALA A 214 -2.85 -0.90 26.54
C ALA A 214 -1.56 -1.43 25.89
N ASN A 215 -1.39 -1.24 24.58
CA ASN A 215 -0.24 -1.70 23.80
C ASN A 215 0.77 -0.59 23.47
N LEU A 216 0.72 0.55 24.14
CA LEU A 216 1.70 1.64 24.01
C LEU A 216 2.51 1.79 25.30
N PRO A 217 3.79 2.21 25.17
CA PRO A 217 4.54 2.46 23.94
C PRO A 217 4.94 1.19 23.21
N ASN A 218 5.16 1.30 21.89
CA ASN A 218 5.76 0.23 21.12
C ASN A 218 7.29 0.18 21.37
N SER A 219 7.89 -1.00 21.40
CA SER A 219 9.34 -1.17 21.58
C SER A 219 10.17 -0.52 20.47
N ARG A 220 9.62 -0.44 19.26
CA ARG A 220 10.22 0.22 18.09
C ARG A 220 9.13 0.76 17.16
N LYS A 221 9.50 1.72 16.31
CA LYS A 221 8.64 2.10 15.18
C LYS A 221 8.58 0.92 14.21
N GLY A 222 7.38 0.59 13.75
CA GLY A 222 7.20 -0.35 12.65
C GLY A 222 7.95 0.12 11.39
N HIS A 223 8.08 -0.77 10.40
CA HIS A 223 8.81 -0.47 9.15
C HIS A 223 8.34 0.82 8.46
N TRP A 224 7.07 1.15 8.63
CA TRP A 224 6.42 2.34 8.04
C TRP A 224 6.36 3.54 8.99
N GLY A 225 6.98 3.45 10.17
CA GLY A 225 6.94 4.50 11.19
C GLY A 225 5.59 4.69 11.86
N GLU A 226 4.69 3.69 11.79
CA GLU A 226 3.35 3.78 12.39
C GLU A 226 3.35 3.62 13.90
N GLY A 227 4.31 2.91 14.48
CA GLY A 227 4.44 2.71 15.92
C GLY A 227 4.71 4.02 16.67
N ILE A 228 4.40 4.02 17.96
CA ILE A 228 4.66 5.10 18.93
C ILE A 228 5.64 4.57 19.95
N THR A 229 6.86 5.13 19.97
CA THR A 229 7.88 4.79 20.95
C THR A 229 7.71 5.60 22.23
N GLU A 230 8.41 5.24 23.30
CA GLU A 230 8.41 5.98 24.55
C GLU A 230 8.81 7.45 24.35
N ALA A 231 9.80 7.72 23.52
CA ALA A 231 10.23 9.08 23.18
C ALA A 231 9.14 9.91 22.48
N ASP A 232 8.24 9.26 21.73
CA ASP A 232 7.13 9.93 21.05
C ASP A 232 6.00 10.30 22.02
N MET A 233 5.86 9.58 23.16
CA MET A 233 4.72 9.71 24.11
C MET A 233 4.60 11.11 24.71
N ALA A 234 5.73 11.77 24.99
CA ALA A 234 5.76 13.11 25.62
C ALA A 234 5.09 14.19 24.74
N ALA A 235 5.12 14.01 23.42
CA ALA A 235 4.53 14.96 22.46
C ALA A 235 3.02 14.73 22.20
N LEU A 236 2.42 13.76 22.88
CA LEU A 236 1.04 13.36 22.64
C LEU A 236 0.10 13.92 23.73
N ARG A 237 -1.18 14.00 23.39
CA ARG A 237 -2.26 14.32 24.32
C ARG A 237 -3.28 13.20 24.28
N TRP A 238 -3.69 12.74 25.45
CA TRP A 238 -4.62 11.64 25.62
C TRP A 238 -6.01 12.15 25.92
N VAL A 239 -7.01 11.45 25.43
CA VAL A 239 -8.42 11.77 25.65
C VAL A 239 -9.19 10.54 26.13
N THR A 240 -10.26 10.78 26.85
CA THR A 240 -11.25 9.72 27.17
C THR A 240 -11.74 9.10 25.86
N PRO A 241 -11.71 7.76 25.70
CA PRO A 241 -12.05 7.11 24.43
C PRO A 241 -13.57 7.10 24.19
N ARG A 242 -14.13 8.24 23.77
CA ARG A 242 -15.58 8.41 23.53
C ARG A 242 -15.90 8.69 22.06
N LEU A 243 -14.98 9.30 21.32
CA LEU A 243 -15.19 9.64 19.93
C LEU A 243 -14.90 8.44 19.03
N VAL A 244 -15.87 8.04 18.22
CA VAL A 244 -15.71 7.00 17.19
C VAL A 244 -15.57 7.67 15.83
N VAL A 245 -14.61 7.17 15.04
CA VAL A 245 -14.33 7.63 13.68
C VAL A 245 -14.25 6.45 12.74
N GLU A 246 -14.68 6.64 11.50
CA GLU A 246 -14.44 5.70 10.41
C GLU A 246 -13.10 6.03 9.77
N VAL A 247 -12.28 5.00 9.58
CA VAL A 247 -10.96 5.10 8.96
C VAL A 247 -10.90 4.14 7.78
N SER A 248 -10.44 4.65 6.65
CA SER A 248 -10.08 3.85 5.49
C SER A 248 -8.61 3.47 5.57
N PHE A 249 -8.27 2.24 5.20
CA PHE A 249 -6.89 1.74 5.26
C PHE A 249 -6.67 0.63 4.24
N VAL A 250 -5.42 0.34 3.90
CA VAL A 250 -5.07 -0.69 2.91
C VAL A 250 -5.13 -2.07 3.55
N GLU A 251 -4.40 -2.28 4.65
CA GLU A 251 -4.26 -3.57 5.32
C GLU A 251 -3.89 -3.42 6.79
N TRP A 252 -4.11 -4.47 7.56
CA TRP A 252 -3.52 -4.65 8.87
C TRP A 252 -2.09 -5.17 8.74
N THR A 253 -1.13 -4.57 9.45
CA THR A 253 0.22 -5.11 9.57
C THR A 253 0.24 -6.30 10.53
N ARG A 254 1.32 -7.10 10.52
CA ARG A 254 1.53 -8.19 11.48
C ARG A 254 1.59 -7.68 12.92
N ASP A 255 2.07 -6.45 13.12
CA ASP A 255 2.14 -5.81 14.44
C ASP A 255 0.77 -5.24 14.90
N GLY A 256 -0.32 -5.50 14.16
CA GLY A 256 -1.66 -5.02 14.49
C GLY A 256 -1.89 -3.53 14.25
N LEU A 257 -1.10 -2.92 13.36
CA LEU A 257 -1.23 -1.51 12.98
C LEU A 257 -1.84 -1.38 11.58
N LEU A 258 -2.44 -0.22 11.29
CA LEU A 258 -3.01 0.08 9.97
C LEU A 258 -1.96 0.66 9.03
N ARG A 259 -1.97 0.21 7.79
CA ARG A 259 -1.18 0.80 6.71
C ARG A 259 -2.02 1.77 5.90
N HIS A 260 -1.48 2.98 5.65
CA HIS A 260 -2.14 4.06 4.92
C HIS A 260 -3.53 4.44 5.47
N ALA A 261 -3.61 4.62 6.78
CA ALA A 261 -4.84 5.04 7.45
C ALA A 261 -5.24 6.47 7.06
N GLU A 262 -6.50 6.63 6.66
CA GLU A 262 -7.10 7.89 6.23
C GLU A 262 -8.47 8.08 6.89
N PHE A 263 -8.71 9.26 7.46
CA PHE A 263 -9.98 9.61 8.08
C PHE A 263 -11.09 9.69 7.02
N VAL A 264 -12.25 9.13 7.34
CA VAL A 264 -13.44 9.17 6.49
C VAL A 264 -14.53 10.01 7.12
N ALA A 265 -14.96 9.69 8.35
CA ALA A 265 -16.07 10.37 9.01
C ALA A 265 -16.03 10.20 10.53
N VAL A 266 -16.75 11.08 11.26
CA VAL A 266 -17.14 10.84 12.65
C VAL A 266 -18.38 9.95 12.68
N ARG A 267 -18.43 8.99 13.61
CA ARG A 267 -19.52 8.02 13.77
C ARG A 267 -20.20 8.21 15.12
N SER A 268 -21.16 9.13 15.16
CA SER A 268 -21.97 9.39 16.37
C SER A 268 -23.00 8.30 16.69
N ASP A 269 -23.27 7.42 15.72
CA ASP A 269 -24.19 6.29 15.81
C ASP A 269 -23.58 5.04 16.46
N LYS A 270 -22.27 5.04 16.71
CA LYS A 270 -21.55 3.88 17.26
C LYS A 270 -21.12 4.08 18.70
N ARG A 271 -21.23 3.03 19.51
CA ARG A 271 -20.72 3.03 20.88
C ARG A 271 -19.23 2.69 20.89
N PRO A 272 -18.38 3.47 21.55
CA PRO A 272 -16.93 3.21 21.57
C PRO A 272 -16.56 1.81 22.02
N THR A 273 -17.25 1.32 23.06
CA THR A 273 -16.99 -0.01 23.66
C THR A 273 -17.38 -1.20 22.77
N GLU A 274 -18.07 -0.97 21.66
CA GLU A 274 -18.46 -1.99 20.68
C GLU A 274 -17.49 -2.09 19.50
N VAL A 275 -16.60 -1.11 19.35
CA VAL A 275 -15.62 -1.07 18.26
C VAL A 275 -14.57 -2.17 18.44
N ARG A 276 -14.54 -3.11 17.50
CA ARG A 276 -13.64 -4.28 17.49
C ARG A 276 -12.85 -4.29 16.20
N ARG A 277 -11.74 -5.04 16.20
CA ARG A 277 -11.02 -5.34 14.97
C ARG A 277 -11.90 -6.25 14.09
N GLU A 278 -12.07 -5.82 12.83
CA GLU A 278 -12.70 -6.62 11.79
C GLU A 278 -11.59 -7.30 10.97
N GLY A 279 -11.78 -8.55 10.61
CA GLY A 279 -10.89 -9.57 10.06
C GLY A 279 -9.81 -9.20 9.06
#